data_3342d9541dfa8e5c552bc1fefef85546
#
_entry.id   3342d9541dfa8e5c552bc1fefef85546
#
_cell.length_a   1.000
_cell.length_b   1.000
_cell.length_c   1.000
_cell.angle_alpha   90.00
_cell.angle_beta   90.00
_cell.angle_gamma   90.00
#
_symmetry.space_group_name_H-M   'P 1'
#
loop_
_entity.id
_entity.type
_entity.pdbx_description
1 polymer ?
#
loop_
_entity_poly.entity_id
_entity_poly.type
_entity_poly.pdbx_seq_one_letter_code
_entity_poly.pdbx_strand_id
1 'polypeptide(L)'
;MAALPVDTASCHVMFMPCSNWIKYGQRFKRLDWYITTHRKELTSGLYDVDVHSERESLHECKGSERILERNYNITGDIKGKRIIIVDDVFTSGQSLTDYKEEIERCGGEVVAAIFYGKTVTVPPLFLIKAHVWGGHIVRAITHEP
;
A
#
# COMPACT_ATOMS: atom_id res chain seq x y z
N MET A 1 18.59 -3.66 -9.75
CA MET A 1 17.66 -2.69 -9.16
C MET A 1 17.21 -1.76 -10.27
N ALA A 2 15.96 -1.86 -10.72
CA ALA A 2 15.42 -0.91 -11.68
C ALA A 2 15.28 0.45 -10.96
N ALA A 3 15.86 1.50 -11.52
CA ALA A 3 15.70 2.84 -11.02
C ALA A 3 14.21 3.23 -11.20
N LEU A 4 13.60 3.75 -10.14
CA LEU A 4 12.26 4.33 -10.26
C LEU A 4 12.36 5.50 -11.25
N PRO A 5 11.50 5.55 -12.29
CA PRO A 5 11.54 6.62 -13.29
C PRO A 5 10.97 7.96 -12.76
N VAL A 6 10.80 8.06 -11.45
CA VAL A 6 10.22 9.22 -10.78
C VAL A 6 11.33 9.94 -10.01
N ASP A 7 11.42 11.24 -10.21
CA ASP A 7 12.22 12.09 -9.33
C ASP A 7 11.66 12.01 -7.92
N THR A 8 12.42 11.35 -7.03
CA THR A 8 12.02 11.13 -5.63
C THR A 8 12.46 12.27 -4.72
N ALA A 9 13.13 13.29 -5.25
CA ALA A 9 13.56 14.42 -4.45
C ALA A 9 12.34 15.13 -3.83
N SER A 10 12.41 15.36 -2.53
CA SER A 10 11.34 16.02 -1.75
C SER A 10 10.01 15.28 -1.72
N CYS A 11 10.01 13.96 -1.90
CA CYS A 11 8.79 13.18 -1.74
C CYS A 11 8.51 12.84 -0.27
N HIS A 12 7.23 12.71 0.02
CA HIS A 12 6.71 12.28 1.31
C HIS A 12 6.27 10.83 1.23
N VAL A 13 6.78 9.97 2.09
CA VAL A 13 6.49 8.53 2.05
C VAL A 13 5.35 8.22 2.99
N MET A 14 4.23 7.77 2.47
CA MET A 14 3.09 7.31 3.24
C MET A 14 2.95 5.79 3.15
N PHE A 15 2.49 5.17 4.22
CA PHE A 15 2.39 3.72 4.33
C PHE A 15 0.94 3.27 4.27
N MET A 16 0.68 2.13 3.62
CA MET A 16 -0.67 1.58 3.53
C MET A 16 -1.22 1.25 4.91
N PRO A 17 -2.44 1.73 5.24
CA PRO A 17 -3.09 1.41 6.50
C PRO A 17 -3.27 -0.09 6.69
N CYS A 18 -3.05 -0.56 7.91
CA CYS A 18 -3.28 -1.94 8.32
C CYS A 18 -4.58 -2.07 9.10
N SER A 19 -4.93 -3.30 9.52
CA SER A 19 -6.13 -3.57 10.30
C SER A 19 -6.13 -2.96 11.71
N ASN A 20 -4.96 -2.58 12.24
CA ASN A 20 -4.83 -1.85 13.50
C ASN A 20 -3.47 -1.18 13.64
N TRP A 21 -3.36 -0.23 14.57
CA TRP A 21 -2.16 0.56 14.83
C TRP A 21 -0.93 -0.27 15.21
N ILE A 22 -1.09 -1.34 15.98
CA ILE A 22 0.04 -2.19 16.42
C ILE A 22 0.69 -2.85 15.20
N LYS A 23 -0.10 -3.47 14.33
CA LYS A 23 0.37 -4.09 13.09
C LYS A 23 0.99 -3.06 12.15
N TYR A 24 0.39 -1.90 12.04
CA TYR A 24 0.90 -0.79 11.24
C TYR A 24 2.30 -0.37 11.69
N GLY A 25 2.49 -0.12 12.98
CA GLY A 25 3.78 0.21 13.54
C GLY A 25 4.82 -0.91 13.40
N GLN A 26 4.45 -2.16 13.69
CA GLN A 26 5.35 -3.31 13.54
C GLN A 26 5.85 -3.49 12.09
N ARG A 27 4.98 -3.24 11.13
CA ARG A 27 5.30 -3.40 9.70
C ARG A 27 6.24 -2.31 9.19
N PHE A 28 6.00 -1.06 9.54
CA PHE A 28 6.65 0.06 8.85
C PHE A 28 7.67 0.83 9.69
N LYS A 29 7.72 0.66 11.02
CA LYS A 29 8.64 1.40 11.90
C LYS A 29 10.13 1.28 11.52
N ARG A 30 10.57 0.12 11.02
CA ARG A 30 11.97 -0.05 10.58
C ARG A 30 12.26 0.73 9.31
N LEU A 31 11.31 0.78 8.38
CA LEU A 31 11.45 1.54 7.14
C LEU A 31 11.37 3.04 7.41
N ASP A 32 10.46 3.47 8.29
CA ASP A 32 10.38 4.84 8.79
C ASP A 32 11.71 5.30 9.39
N TRP A 33 12.28 4.51 10.30
CA TRP A 33 13.59 4.79 10.88
C TRP A 33 14.69 4.91 9.80
N TYR A 34 14.70 3.99 8.82
CA TYR A 34 15.67 4.02 7.74
C TYR A 34 15.52 5.28 6.88
N ILE A 35 14.30 5.66 6.52
CA ILE A 35 14.02 6.86 5.73
C ILE A 35 14.50 8.09 6.49
N THR A 36 14.06 8.26 7.72
CA THR A 36 14.37 9.45 8.55
C THR A 36 15.85 9.58 8.88
N THR A 37 16.59 8.47 8.95
CA THR A 37 18.01 8.46 9.30
C THR A 37 18.93 8.58 8.08
N HIS A 38 18.58 7.92 6.94
CA HIS A 38 19.51 7.74 5.82
C HIS A 38 19.06 8.43 4.53
N ARG A 39 17.82 8.88 4.44
CA ARG A 39 17.24 9.43 3.20
C ARG A 39 16.68 10.83 3.43
N LYS A 40 17.61 11.78 3.65
CA LYS A 40 17.25 13.18 3.96
C LYS A 40 16.43 13.88 2.87
N GLU A 41 16.46 13.36 1.66
CA GLU A 41 15.66 13.82 0.53
C GLU A 41 14.18 13.37 0.61
N LEU A 42 13.86 12.45 1.51
CA LEU A 42 12.50 11.96 1.75
C LEU A 42 12.02 12.37 3.14
N THR A 43 10.73 12.55 3.28
CA THR A 43 10.07 12.70 4.57
C THR A 43 9.16 11.52 4.84
N SER A 44 9.03 11.12 6.10
CA SER A 44 8.19 9.97 6.48
C SER A 44 6.87 10.44 7.07
N GLY A 45 5.80 9.86 6.59
CA GLY A 45 4.41 10.07 7.03
C GLY A 45 3.85 8.90 7.86
N LEU A 46 4.70 8.16 8.60
CA LEU A 46 4.22 7.06 9.44
C LEU A 46 3.17 7.51 10.45
N TYR A 47 3.31 8.71 10.97
CA TYR A 47 2.41 9.30 11.97
C TYR A 47 1.36 10.25 11.39
N ASP A 48 1.31 10.38 10.07
CA ASP A 48 0.31 11.19 9.38
C ASP A 48 -1.00 10.42 9.13
N VAL A 49 -1.02 9.14 9.50
CA VAL A 49 -2.19 8.27 9.38
C VAL A 49 -2.52 7.71 10.75
N ASP A 50 -3.73 7.96 11.20
CA ASP A 50 -4.29 7.34 12.39
C ASP A 50 -5.10 6.11 12.00
N VAL A 51 -4.71 4.94 12.52
CA VAL A 51 -5.31 3.64 12.18
C VAL A 51 -6.11 3.13 13.37
N HIS A 52 -7.41 3.05 13.21
CA HIS A 52 -8.34 2.57 14.24
C HIS A 52 -8.43 1.04 14.24
N SER A 53 -8.79 0.45 15.37
CA SER A 53 -9.09 -0.97 15.42
C SER A 53 -10.53 -1.21 14.90
N GLU A 54 -10.75 -2.32 14.18
CA GLU A 54 -12.07 -2.72 13.68
C GLU A 54 -13.16 -2.81 14.78
N ARG A 55 -12.77 -2.89 16.05
CA ARG A 55 -13.70 -2.96 17.19
C ARG A 55 -14.28 -1.61 17.59
N GLU A 56 -13.62 -0.51 17.31
CA GLU A 56 -14.09 0.83 17.66
C GLU A 56 -15.13 1.32 16.65
N SER A 57 -15.02 0.96 15.38
CA SER A 57 -15.98 1.35 14.35
C SER A 57 -17.33 0.62 14.41
N LEU A 58 -17.40 -0.55 15.07
CA LEU A 58 -18.65 -1.33 15.19
C LEU A 58 -19.60 -0.83 16.30
N HIS A 59 -19.14 0.03 17.22
CA HIS A 59 -19.96 0.48 18.34
C HIS A 59 -20.77 1.76 18.10
N GLU A 60 -20.49 2.53 17.06
CA GLU A 60 -21.17 3.79 16.80
C GLU A 60 -22.27 3.76 15.73
N CYS A 61 -22.38 2.71 14.91
CA CYS A 61 -23.37 2.63 13.84
C CYS A 61 -24.44 1.55 14.07
N LYS A 62 -25.46 1.87 14.86
CA LYS A 62 -26.77 1.23 14.78
C LYS A 62 -27.64 2.03 13.82
N GLY A 63 -27.69 1.62 12.57
CA GLY A 63 -28.70 2.06 11.62
C GLY A 63 -28.18 2.40 10.23
N SER A 64 -28.60 1.59 9.25
CA SER A 64 -28.74 1.92 7.83
C SER A 64 -27.50 2.32 7.03
N GLU A 65 -27.23 1.49 6.03
CA GLU A 65 -26.19 1.61 5.01
C GLU A 65 -24.79 1.23 5.47
N ARG A 66 -24.31 0.11 4.93
CA ARG A 66 -22.89 -0.28 4.97
C ARG A 66 -22.07 0.71 4.14
N ILE A 67 -21.84 1.89 4.68
CA ILE A 67 -20.68 2.67 4.33
C ILE A 67 -19.52 1.81 4.86
N LEU A 68 -18.67 1.31 3.99
CA LEU A 68 -17.41 0.69 4.37
C LEU A 68 -16.59 1.78 5.07
N GLU A 69 -16.79 1.93 6.38
CA GLU A 69 -16.04 2.88 7.18
C GLU A 69 -14.58 2.49 7.09
N ARG A 70 -13.81 3.42 6.58
CA ARG A 70 -12.37 3.28 6.52
C ARG A 70 -11.86 3.18 7.96
N ASN A 71 -11.01 2.21 8.22
CA ASN A 71 -10.39 2.02 9.54
C ASN A 71 -9.19 2.95 9.76
N TYR A 72 -9.09 4.03 9.02
CA TYR A 72 -7.99 4.99 9.12
C TYR A 72 -8.45 6.41 8.76
N ASN A 73 -7.75 7.39 9.32
CA ASN A 73 -7.86 8.80 8.97
C ASN A 73 -6.49 9.38 8.64
N ILE A 74 -6.41 10.25 7.64
CA ILE A 74 -5.20 11.03 7.36
C ILE A 74 -5.27 12.29 8.25
N THR A 75 -4.34 12.38 9.19
CA THR A 75 -4.28 13.46 10.20
C THR A 75 -3.14 14.44 9.94
N GLY A 76 -2.14 14.01 9.15
CA GLY A 76 -1.01 14.86 8.79
C GLY A 76 -1.35 15.90 7.74
N ASP A 77 -0.61 17.00 7.73
CA ASP A 77 -0.68 18.00 6.66
C ASP A 77 0.08 17.49 5.43
N ILE A 78 -0.66 16.96 4.46
CA ILE A 78 -0.12 16.42 3.21
C ILE A 78 -0.44 17.27 1.99
N LYS A 79 -1.07 18.43 2.19
CA LYS A 79 -1.49 19.31 1.10
C LYS A 79 -0.28 19.78 0.28
N GLY A 80 -0.34 19.57 -1.02
CA GLY A 80 0.70 19.95 -1.98
C GLY A 80 1.98 19.09 -1.90
N LYS A 81 2.02 18.05 -1.06
CA LYS A 81 3.14 17.12 -1.03
C LYS A 81 3.04 16.08 -2.14
N ARG A 82 4.20 15.75 -2.71
CA ARG A 82 4.38 14.62 -3.63
C ARG A 82 4.54 13.35 -2.82
N ILE A 83 3.67 12.37 -3.01
CA ILE A 83 3.54 11.22 -2.12
C ILE A 83 3.93 9.94 -2.83
N ILE A 84 4.76 9.13 -2.14
CA ILE A 84 5.07 7.75 -2.50
C ILE A 84 4.34 6.86 -1.50
N ILE A 85 3.44 6.01 -1.98
CA ILE A 85 2.78 5.00 -1.15
C ILE A 85 3.67 3.76 -1.04
N VAL A 86 3.80 3.20 0.16
CA VAL A 86 4.56 1.98 0.41
C VAL A 86 3.68 0.93 1.08
N ASP A 87 3.73 -0.30 0.55
CA ASP A 87 3.09 -1.47 1.14
C ASP A 87 3.96 -2.72 0.97
N ASP A 88 3.63 -3.79 1.68
CA ASP A 88 4.36 -5.06 1.58
C ASP A 88 3.88 -5.91 0.39
N VAL A 89 2.58 -6.00 0.14
CA VAL A 89 2.03 -6.90 -0.88
C VAL A 89 0.95 -6.24 -1.72
N PHE A 90 1.14 -6.23 -3.02
CA PHE A 90 0.12 -5.88 -3.97
C PHE A 90 -0.81 -7.08 -4.25
N THR A 91 -2.11 -6.91 -4.01
CA THR A 91 -3.14 -7.92 -4.28
C THR A 91 -4.01 -7.52 -5.47
N SER A 92 -5.21 -7.04 -5.24
CA SER A 92 -6.15 -6.60 -6.28
C SER A 92 -5.97 -5.14 -6.70
N GLY A 93 -5.25 -4.35 -5.91
CA GLY A 93 -5.09 -2.91 -6.13
C GLY A 93 -6.25 -2.05 -5.61
N GLN A 94 -7.36 -2.64 -5.17
CA GLN A 94 -8.52 -1.88 -4.67
C GLN A 94 -8.14 -0.99 -3.49
N SER A 95 -7.49 -1.56 -2.47
CA SER A 95 -7.04 -0.81 -1.30
C SER A 95 -6.08 0.34 -1.66
N LEU A 96 -5.22 0.11 -2.67
CA LEU A 96 -4.34 1.17 -3.18
C LEU A 96 -5.14 2.30 -3.81
N THR A 97 -6.14 1.96 -4.64
CA THR A 97 -6.99 2.95 -5.29
C THR A 97 -7.75 3.79 -4.25
N ASP A 98 -8.38 3.14 -3.28
CA ASP A 98 -9.13 3.80 -2.21
C ASP A 98 -8.23 4.73 -1.37
N TYR A 99 -7.01 4.28 -1.08
CA TYR A 99 -6.05 5.08 -0.30
C TYR A 99 -5.48 6.25 -1.10
N LYS A 100 -5.18 6.04 -2.38
CA LYS A 100 -4.77 7.10 -3.30
C LYS A 100 -5.84 8.19 -3.39
N GLU A 101 -7.09 7.83 -3.63
CA GLU A 101 -8.19 8.78 -3.71
C GLU A 101 -8.33 9.61 -2.43
N GLU A 102 -8.14 9.00 -1.27
CA GLU A 102 -8.18 9.70 0.02
C GLU A 102 -7.01 10.69 0.18
N ILE A 103 -5.80 10.30 -0.19
CA ILE A 103 -4.63 11.19 -0.19
C ILE A 103 -4.88 12.39 -1.11
N GLU A 104 -5.38 12.15 -2.32
CA GLU A 104 -5.67 13.20 -3.30
C GLU A 104 -6.80 14.12 -2.83
N ARG A 105 -7.82 13.57 -2.15
CA ARG A 105 -8.88 14.36 -1.50
C ARG A 105 -8.33 15.28 -0.39
N CYS A 106 -7.31 14.83 0.33
CA CYS A 106 -6.60 15.64 1.32
C CYS A 106 -5.59 16.63 0.70
N GLY A 107 -5.49 16.67 -0.62
CA GLY A 107 -4.66 17.61 -1.37
C GLY A 107 -3.21 17.16 -1.60
N GLY A 108 -2.88 15.90 -1.34
CA GLY A 108 -1.60 15.29 -1.73
C GLY A 108 -1.60 14.86 -3.19
N GLU A 109 -0.43 14.70 -3.79
CA GLU A 109 -0.22 14.18 -5.14
C GLU A 109 0.49 12.83 -5.08
N VAL A 110 -0.20 11.74 -5.44
CA VAL A 110 0.43 10.42 -5.47
C VAL A 110 1.24 10.24 -6.74
N VAL A 111 2.56 10.20 -6.62
CA VAL A 111 3.50 10.10 -7.75
C VAL A 111 4.00 8.68 -8.00
N ALA A 112 3.97 7.82 -6.99
CA ALA A 112 4.36 6.42 -7.11
C ALA A 112 3.75 5.55 -6.00
N ALA A 113 3.71 4.23 -6.24
CA ALA A 113 3.45 3.23 -5.23
C ALA A 113 4.52 2.12 -5.30
N ILE A 114 5.02 1.69 -4.16
CA ILE A 114 6.09 0.69 -4.04
C ILE A 114 5.56 -0.49 -3.23
N PHE A 115 5.71 -1.69 -3.77
CA PHE A 115 5.33 -2.93 -3.12
C PHE A 115 6.53 -3.86 -3.00
N TYR A 116 6.65 -4.54 -1.88
CA TYR A 116 7.70 -5.54 -1.67
C TYR A 116 7.42 -6.83 -2.43
N GLY A 117 6.16 -7.18 -2.61
CA GLY A 117 5.73 -8.39 -3.31
C GLY A 117 4.39 -8.22 -4.03
N LYS A 118 4.09 -9.17 -4.92
CA LYS A 118 2.80 -9.26 -5.60
C LYS A 118 2.21 -10.65 -5.40
N THR A 119 0.94 -10.72 -5.03
CA THR A 119 0.22 -11.99 -4.99
C THR A 119 -0.06 -12.47 -6.41
N VAL A 120 0.35 -13.69 -6.71
CA VAL A 120 0.06 -14.36 -7.97
C VAL A 120 -0.93 -15.49 -7.69
N THR A 121 -2.06 -15.49 -8.37
CA THR A 121 -2.98 -16.63 -8.32
C THR A 121 -2.40 -17.79 -9.12
N VAL A 122 -1.99 -18.84 -8.42
CA VAL A 122 -1.50 -20.06 -9.05
C VAL A 122 -2.72 -20.88 -9.47
N PRO A 123 -2.84 -21.27 -10.75
CA PRO A 123 -3.94 -22.14 -11.19
C PRO A 123 -3.91 -23.48 -10.44
N PRO A 124 -5.06 -24.16 -10.29
CA PRO A 124 -5.11 -25.48 -9.65
C PRO A 124 -4.10 -26.45 -10.27
N LEU A 125 -3.53 -27.32 -9.44
CA LEU A 125 -2.43 -28.24 -9.82
C LEU A 125 -2.72 -29.09 -11.08
N PHE A 126 -3.99 -29.42 -11.34
CA PHE A 126 -4.38 -30.16 -12.55
C PHE A 126 -4.23 -29.34 -13.84
N LEU A 127 -4.46 -28.02 -13.77
CA LEU A 127 -4.22 -27.11 -14.91
C LEU A 127 -2.73 -26.90 -15.14
N ILE A 128 -1.93 -26.88 -14.06
CA ILE A 128 -0.47 -26.79 -14.15
C ILE A 128 0.08 -28.03 -14.87
N LYS A 129 -0.40 -29.24 -14.53
CA LYS A 129 0.03 -30.50 -15.18
C LYS A 129 -0.31 -30.51 -16.68
N ALA A 130 -1.47 -29.99 -17.07
CA ALA A 130 -1.83 -29.90 -18.49
C ALA A 130 -0.94 -28.95 -19.29
N HIS A 131 -0.39 -27.90 -18.66
CA HIS A 131 0.53 -26.94 -19.30
C HIS A 131 1.98 -27.45 -19.35
N VAL A 132 2.43 -28.25 -18.38
CA VAL A 132 3.78 -28.82 -18.34
C VAL A 132 4.02 -29.77 -19.53
N TRP A 133 2.99 -30.47 -19.98
CA TRP A 133 3.09 -31.36 -21.15
C TRP A 133 3.25 -30.60 -22.48
N GLY A 134 2.96 -29.31 -22.53
CA GLY A 134 3.04 -28.46 -23.72
C GLY A 134 4.27 -27.52 -23.78
N GLY A 135 5.22 -27.60 -22.86
CA GLY A 135 6.44 -26.78 -22.89
C GLY A 135 6.28 -25.28 -22.64
N HIS A 136 5.11 -24.82 -22.17
CA HIS A 136 4.77 -23.40 -22.05
C HIS A 136 4.77 -22.82 -20.62
N ILE A 137 5.11 -23.60 -19.60
CA ILE A 137 5.05 -23.11 -18.19
C ILE A 137 6.12 -22.08 -17.85
N VAL A 138 7.27 -22.15 -18.50
CA VAL A 138 8.38 -21.20 -18.22
C VAL A 138 8.00 -19.76 -18.59
N ARG A 139 7.04 -19.56 -19.51
CA ARG A 139 6.59 -18.20 -19.89
C ARG A 139 5.59 -17.56 -18.94
N ALA A 140 4.83 -18.34 -18.18
CA ALA A 140 3.82 -17.80 -17.26
C ALA A 140 4.44 -17.21 -15.97
N ILE A 141 5.65 -17.64 -15.62
CA ILE A 141 6.36 -17.21 -14.40
C ILE A 141 7.31 -16.02 -14.69
N THR A 142 7.68 -15.79 -15.94
CA THR A 142 8.69 -14.78 -16.32
C THR A 142 8.17 -13.64 -17.19
N HIS A 143 6.87 -13.56 -17.50
CA HIS A 143 6.30 -12.41 -18.19
C HIS A 143 5.89 -11.33 -17.21
N GLU A 144 6.85 -10.48 -16.94
CA GLU A 144 6.59 -9.07 -16.71
C GLU A 144 6.39 -8.39 -18.08
N PRO A 145 5.45 -7.45 -18.19
CA PRO A 145 5.43 -6.50 -19.29
C PRO A 145 6.55 -5.49 -19.13
#